data_d624c24f823e6d72c41f51e1acef870f
#
_entry.id   d624c24f823e6d72c41f51e1acef870f
#
_cell.length_a   1.000
_cell.length_b   1.000
_cell.length_c   1.000
_cell.angle_alpha   90.00
_cell.angle_beta   90.00
_cell.angle_gamma   90.00
#
_symmetry.space_group_name_H-M   'P 1'
#
loop_
_entity.id
_entity.type
_entity.pdbx_description
1 polymer ?
#
loop_
_entity_poly.entity_id
_entity_poly.type
_entity_poly.pdbx_seq_one_letter_code
_entity_poly.pdbx_strand_id
1 'polypeptide(L)'
;MCIRDRSALVELHHHGDRGPVPIAELARRRDIPVQFLEQLFATLRRSGVLRSQRGVKGGYSFARPAAEISVLELVELLDGPVGADATGVFAEAASAARTVLAASTVAEVAEAESRAAGAAMYHI
;
A
#
# COMPACT_ATOMS: atom_id res chain seq x y z
N MET A 1 -8.77 3.44 -1.61
CA MET A 1 -7.33 3.66 -1.34
C MET A 1 -6.80 4.71 -2.31
N CYS A 2 -6.24 5.77 -1.80
CA CYS A 2 -5.78 6.86 -2.66
C CYS A 2 -4.41 6.54 -3.29
N ILE A 3 -4.03 7.35 -4.30
CA ILE A 3 -2.80 7.12 -5.04
C ILE A 3 -1.55 7.29 -4.18
N ARG A 4 -1.60 8.16 -3.17
CA ARG A 4 -0.50 8.37 -2.23
C ARG A 4 -0.27 7.17 -1.32
N ASP A 5 -1.36 6.55 -0.84
CA ASP A 5 -1.31 5.34 -0.01
C ASP A 5 -0.62 4.22 -0.78
N ARG A 6 -1.06 3.99 -2.00
CA ARG A 6 -0.49 2.97 -2.88
C ARG A 6 0.98 3.25 -3.18
N SER A 7 1.30 4.49 -3.56
CA SER A 7 2.65 4.90 -3.90
C SER A 7 3.63 4.68 -2.74
N ALA A 8 3.22 5.03 -1.51
CA ALA A 8 4.04 4.86 -0.32
C ALA A 8 4.32 3.37 -0.05
N LEU A 9 3.30 2.52 -0.14
CA LEU A 9 3.44 1.10 0.12
C LEU A 9 4.26 0.38 -0.95
N VAL A 10 4.12 0.79 -2.20
CA VAL A 10 4.94 0.26 -3.30
C VAL A 10 6.41 0.62 -3.07
N GLU A 11 6.70 1.87 -2.71
CA GLU A 11 8.08 2.29 -2.44
C GLU A 11 8.66 1.52 -1.25
N LEU A 12 7.88 1.36 -0.19
CA LEU A 12 8.31 0.58 0.97
C LEU A 12 8.63 -0.87 0.58
N HIS A 13 7.82 -1.47 -0.27
CA HIS A 13 8.07 -2.83 -0.76
C HIS A 13 9.39 -2.92 -1.52
N HIS A 14 9.67 -1.96 -2.41
CA HIS A 14 10.91 -1.96 -3.19
C HIS A 14 12.17 -1.83 -2.34
N HIS A 15 12.06 -1.22 -1.17
CA HIS A 15 13.20 -1.04 -0.25
C HIS A 15 13.20 -2.00 0.94
N GLY A 16 12.24 -2.91 1.00
CA GLY A 16 12.05 -3.82 2.13
C GLY A 16 13.25 -4.70 2.46
N ASP A 17 14.03 -5.07 1.44
CA ASP A 17 15.20 -5.94 1.60
C ASP A 17 16.39 -5.23 2.26
N ARG A 18 16.33 -3.91 2.37
CA ARG A 18 17.43 -3.09 2.93
C ARG A 18 17.19 -2.72 4.39
N GLY A 19 16.15 -3.27 5.01
CA GLY A 19 15.77 -2.96 6.37
C GLY A 19 14.71 -1.86 6.46
N PRO A 20 14.44 -1.34 7.68
CA PRO A 20 13.43 -0.30 7.88
C PRO A 20 13.73 0.96 7.07
N VAL A 21 12.67 1.60 6.58
CA VAL A 21 12.78 2.82 5.76
C VAL A 21 12.20 4.00 6.54
N PRO A 22 12.97 5.07 6.73
CA PRO A 22 12.46 6.28 7.39
C PRO A 22 11.36 6.95 6.56
N ILE A 23 10.37 7.51 7.24
CA ILE A 23 9.28 8.24 6.59
C ILE A 23 9.82 9.38 5.71
N ALA A 24 10.81 10.12 6.20
CA ALA A 24 11.40 11.24 5.48
C ALA A 24 11.96 10.82 4.11
N GLU A 25 12.53 9.62 4.03
CA GLU A 25 13.06 9.10 2.77
C GLU A 25 11.94 8.74 1.80
N LEU A 26 10.89 8.09 2.28
CA LEU A 26 9.71 7.77 1.45
C LEU A 26 9.03 9.04 0.94
N ALA A 27 8.88 10.04 1.81
CA ALA A 27 8.31 11.34 1.46
C ALA A 27 9.08 12.01 0.34
N ARG A 28 10.40 12.01 0.44
CA ARG A 28 11.28 12.59 -0.57
C ARG A 28 11.20 11.87 -1.91
N ARG A 29 11.22 10.54 -1.88
CA ARG A 29 11.24 9.72 -3.10
C ARG A 29 9.96 9.78 -3.90
N ARG A 30 8.82 9.90 -3.21
CA ARG A 30 7.50 9.89 -3.86
C ARG A 30 6.81 11.23 -3.84
N ASP A 31 7.50 12.26 -3.37
CA ASP A 31 6.94 13.62 -3.27
C ASP A 31 5.60 13.62 -2.52
N ILE A 32 5.60 13.04 -1.34
CA ILE A 32 4.43 12.94 -0.47
C ILE A 32 4.72 13.72 0.81
N PRO A 33 3.75 14.52 1.32
CA PRO A 33 3.94 15.22 2.58
C PRO A 33 4.25 14.27 3.74
N VAL A 34 5.25 14.61 4.55
CA VAL A 34 5.66 13.79 5.70
C VAL A 34 4.49 13.55 6.64
N GLN A 35 3.69 14.58 6.93
CA GLN A 35 2.55 14.47 7.84
C GLN A 35 1.50 13.48 7.35
N PHE A 36 1.29 13.42 6.04
CA PHE A 36 0.40 12.43 5.45
C PHE A 36 0.90 11.01 5.71
N LEU A 37 2.19 10.76 5.49
CA LEU A 37 2.80 9.46 5.73
C LEU A 37 2.80 9.08 7.22
N GLU A 38 3.02 10.03 8.11
CA GLU A 38 2.98 9.77 9.55
C GLU A 38 1.62 9.23 9.98
N GLN A 39 0.53 9.83 9.49
CA GLN A 39 -0.83 9.40 9.80
C GLN A 39 -1.14 8.03 9.18
N LEU A 40 -0.81 7.86 7.91
CA LEU A 40 -1.02 6.61 7.20
C LEU A 40 -0.28 5.45 7.88
N PHE A 41 0.99 5.64 8.16
CA PHE A 41 1.84 4.58 8.71
C PHE A 41 1.48 4.27 10.16
N ALA A 42 1.04 5.26 10.93
CA ALA A 42 0.53 5.01 12.28
C ALA A 42 -0.73 4.12 12.23
N THR A 43 -1.64 4.38 11.31
CA THR A 43 -2.83 3.55 11.11
C THR A 43 -2.46 2.12 10.71
N LEU A 44 -1.56 1.96 9.77
CA LEU A 44 -1.12 0.65 9.29
C LEU A 44 -0.34 -0.13 10.36
N ARG A 45 0.42 0.57 11.19
CA ARG A 45 1.11 -0.05 12.32
C ARG A 45 0.13 -0.57 13.36
N ARG A 46 -0.89 0.22 13.71
CA ARG A 46 -1.91 -0.21 14.68
C ARG A 46 -2.69 -1.43 14.20
N SER A 47 -2.87 -1.58 12.91
CA SER A 47 -3.57 -2.73 12.32
C SER A 47 -2.70 -3.95 12.12
N GLY A 48 -1.40 -3.86 12.38
CA GLY A 48 -0.48 -4.99 12.21
C GLY A 48 0.06 -5.20 10.80
N VAL A 49 -0.22 -4.29 9.88
CA VAL A 49 0.32 -4.34 8.50
C VAL A 49 1.79 -3.91 8.49
N LEU A 50 2.11 -2.86 9.23
CA LEU A 50 3.46 -2.34 9.35
C LEU A 50 3.97 -2.46 10.78
N ARG A 51 5.28 -2.43 10.91
CA ARG A 51 5.98 -2.29 12.20
C ARG A 51 6.98 -1.15 12.11
N SER A 52 7.30 -0.55 13.25
CA SER A 52 8.29 0.51 13.33
C SER A 52 9.48 0.08 14.16
N GLN A 53 10.65 0.63 13.83
CA GLN A 53 11.88 0.42 14.58
C GLN A 53 12.48 1.78 14.90
N ARG A 54 12.86 1.98 16.15
CA ARG A 54 13.51 3.21 16.60
C ARG A 54 15.02 3.14 16.37
N GLY A 55 15.66 4.30 16.34
CA GLY A 55 17.10 4.44 16.27
C GLY A 55 17.59 5.04 14.95
N VAL A 56 18.92 5.14 14.82
CA VAL A 56 19.58 5.76 13.67
C VAL A 56 19.27 5.01 12.36
N LYS A 57 19.12 3.69 12.43
CA LYS A 57 18.75 2.84 11.30
C LYS A 57 17.29 2.41 11.38
N GLY A 58 16.48 3.18 12.08
CA GLY A 58 15.07 2.90 12.26
C GLY A 58 14.22 3.34 11.08
N GLY A 59 12.93 3.08 11.20
CA GLY A 59 11.94 3.40 10.18
C GLY A 59 10.80 2.40 10.20
N TYR A 60 10.15 2.22 9.07
CA TYR A 60 9.04 1.31 8.93
C TYR A 60 9.37 0.16 7.99
N SER A 61 8.78 -0.99 8.27
CA SER A 61 8.85 -2.18 7.42
C SER A 61 7.53 -2.93 7.50
N PHE A 62 7.31 -3.85 6.56
CA PHE A 62 6.12 -4.71 6.61
C PHE A 62 6.23 -5.68 7.79
N ALA A 63 5.18 -5.74 8.61
CA ALA A 63 5.09 -6.72 9.70
C ALA A 63 4.74 -8.11 9.18
N ARG A 64 4.07 -8.16 8.02
CA ARG A 64 3.72 -9.39 7.29
C ARG A 64 4.27 -9.27 5.88
N PRO A 65 4.58 -10.40 5.20
CA PRO A 65 5.05 -10.33 3.82
C PRO A 65 4.04 -9.62 2.90
N ALA A 66 4.53 -8.73 2.05
CA ALA A 66 3.68 -7.99 1.12
C ALA A 66 2.88 -8.93 0.20
N ALA A 67 3.40 -10.12 -0.10
CA ALA A 67 2.70 -11.13 -0.89
C ALA A 67 1.51 -11.78 -0.15
N GLU A 68 1.40 -11.55 1.16
CA GLU A 68 0.31 -12.08 1.99
C GLU A 68 -0.69 -11.00 2.41
N ILE A 69 -0.47 -9.76 1.99
CA ILE A 69 -1.36 -8.63 2.30
C ILE A 69 -2.20 -8.36 1.06
N SER A 70 -3.52 -8.61 1.16
CA SER A 70 -4.42 -8.34 0.04
C SER A 70 -4.71 -6.85 -0.09
N VAL A 71 -4.97 -6.41 -1.31
CA VAL A 71 -5.39 -5.04 -1.58
C VAL A 71 -6.73 -4.76 -0.91
N LEU A 72 -7.63 -5.75 -0.86
CA LEU A 72 -8.92 -5.61 -0.18
C LEU A 72 -8.75 -5.25 1.30
N GLU A 73 -7.83 -5.93 2.00
CA GLU A 73 -7.55 -5.65 3.42
C GLU A 73 -7.17 -4.18 3.62
N LEU A 74 -6.31 -3.65 2.76
CA LEU A 74 -5.89 -2.25 2.84
C LEU A 74 -7.01 -1.27 2.51
N VAL A 75 -7.77 -1.55 1.46
CA VAL A 75 -8.89 -0.69 1.06
C VAL A 75 -9.92 -0.61 2.19
N GLU A 76 -10.29 -1.74 2.77
CA GLU A 76 -11.27 -1.77 3.85
C GLU A 76 -10.74 -1.14 5.14
N LEU A 77 -9.45 -1.26 5.40
CA LEU A 77 -8.80 -0.64 6.55
C LEU A 77 -8.79 0.88 6.45
N LEU A 78 -8.49 1.40 5.26
CA LEU A 78 -8.30 2.85 5.05
C LEU A 78 -9.59 3.57 4.67
N ASP A 79 -10.45 2.95 3.90
CA ASP A 79 -11.66 3.57 3.34
C ASP A 79 -12.96 2.97 3.87
N GLY A 80 -12.88 1.91 4.66
CA GLY A 80 -14.06 1.19 5.16
C GLY A 80 -14.54 0.10 4.20
N PRO A 81 -15.56 -0.67 4.62
CA PRO A 81 -16.06 -1.81 3.86
C PRO A 81 -16.53 -1.42 2.46
N VAL A 82 -16.07 -2.16 1.47
CA VAL A 82 -16.45 -1.93 0.07
C VAL A 82 -17.92 -2.33 -0.13
N GLY A 83 -18.76 -1.35 -0.47
CA GLY A 83 -20.15 -1.58 -0.78
C GLY A 83 -21.05 -1.91 0.40
N ALA A 84 -20.69 -1.48 1.62
CA ALA A 84 -21.46 -1.77 2.84
C ALA A 84 -22.93 -1.44 2.74
N ASP A 85 -23.28 -0.32 2.09
CA ASP A 85 -24.65 0.16 1.96
C ASP A 85 -25.21 -0.03 0.55
N ALA A 86 -24.52 -0.78 -0.31
CA ALA A 86 -24.89 -0.96 -1.69
C ALA A 86 -26.05 -1.95 -1.85
N THR A 87 -26.94 -1.68 -2.79
CA THR A 87 -28.08 -2.55 -3.13
C THR A 87 -28.18 -2.73 -4.65
N GLY A 88 -28.86 -3.79 -5.08
CA GLY A 88 -29.11 -4.04 -6.50
C GLY A 88 -27.81 -4.21 -7.29
N VAL A 89 -27.72 -3.54 -8.43
CA VAL A 89 -26.55 -3.60 -9.32
C VAL A 89 -25.30 -3.07 -8.63
N PHE A 90 -25.43 -2.12 -7.71
CA PHE A 90 -24.29 -1.59 -6.96
C PHE A 90 -23.72 -2.61 -5.98
N ALA A 91 -24.57 -3.43 -5.35
CA ALA A 91 -24.14 -4.54 -4.52
C ALA A 91 -23.41 -5.59 -5.35
N GLU A 92 -23.91 -5.89 -6.53
CA GLU A 92 -23.28 -6.83 -7.46
C GLU A 92 -21.91 -6.32 -7.91
N ALA A 93 -21.80 -5.05 -8.27
CA ALA A 93 -20.54 -4.42 -8.65
C ALA A 93 -19.54 -4.43 -7.49
N ALA A 94 -19.99 -4.12 -6.28
CA ALA A 94 -19.14 -4.15 -5.08
C ALA A 94 -18.62 -5.55 -4.80
N SER A 95 -19.47 -6.57 -4.96
CA SER A 95 -19.07 -7.98 -4.79
C SER A 95 -18.00 -8.38 -5.79
N ALA A 96 -18.15 -7.98 -7.05
CA ALA A 96 -17.14 -8.24 -8.08
C ALA A 96 -15.83 -7.53 -7.77
N ALA A 97 -15.88 -6.27 -7.32
CA ALA A 97 -14.70 -5.51 -6.92
C ALA A 97 -13.99 -6.16 -5.74
N ARG A 98 -14.73 -6.61 -4.73
CA ARG A 98 -14.16 -7.31 -3.57
C ARG A 98 -13.40 -8.56 -3.99
N THR A 99 -13.94 -9.33 -4.91
CA THR A 99 -13.30 -10.55 -5.42
C THR A 99 -11.96 -10.23 -6.07
N VAL A 100 -11.91 -9.20 -6.93
CA VAL A 100 -10.68 -8.79 -7.59
C VAL A 100 -9.64 -8.28 -6.58
N LEU A 101 -10.07 -7.41 -5.66
CA LEU A 101 -9.19 -6.81 -4.66
C LEU A 101 -8.65 -7.86 -3.67
N ALA A 102 -9.46 -8.86 -3.31
CA ALA A 102 -9.05 -9.94 -2.42
C ALA A 102 -8.02 -10.86 -3.06
N ALA A 103 -8.07 -11.01 -4.38
CA ALA A 103 -7.13 -11.85 -5.13
C ALA A 103 -5.81 -11.16 -5.44
N SER A 104 -5.72 -9.83 -5.24
CA SER A 104 -4.52 -9.05 -5.52
C SER A 104 -3.75 -8.74 -4.24
N THR A 105 -2.42 -8.79 -4.29
CA THR A 105 -1.55 -8.51 -3.15
C THR A 105 -0.76 -7.21 -3.35
N VAL A 106 -0.22 -6.67 -2.25
CA VAL A 106 0.66 -5.50 -2.29
C VAL A 106 1.88 -5.78 -3.18
N ALA A 107 2.46 -6.99 -3.06
CA ALA A 107 3.61 -7.38 -3.88
C ALA A 107 3.27 -7.35 -5.38
N GLU A 108 2.10 -7.85 -5.76
CA GLU A 108 1.66 -7.85 -7.16
C GLU A 108 1.44 -6.43 -7.70
N VAL A 109 0.88 -5.54 -6.90
CA VAL A 109 0.71 -4.13 -7.28
C VAL A 109 2.07 -3.47 -7.51
N ALA A 110 3.03 -3.72 -6.63
CA ALA A 110 4.39 -3.19 -6.76
C ALA A 110 5.09 -3.71 -8.02
N GLU A 111 4.96 -5.00 -8.30
CA GLU A 111 5.52 -5.61 -9.51
C GLU A 111 4.89 -5.05 -10.78
N ALA A 112 3.58 -4.85 -10.79
CA ALA A 112 2.86 -4.27 -11.92
C ALA A 112 3.33 -2.84 -12.19
N GLU A 113 3.55 -2.04 -11.14
CA GLU A 113 4.09 -0.68 -11.28
C GLU A 113 5.50 -0.71 -11.86
N SER A 114 6.36 -1.61 -11.40
CA SER A 114 7.72 -1.75 -11.93
C SER A 114 7.72 -2.14 -13.41
N ARG A 115 6.86 -3.06 -13.81
CA ARG A 115 6.73 -3.47 -15.21
C ARG A 115 6.24 -2.32 -16.09
N ALA A 116 5.27 -1.55 -15.62
CA ALA A 116 4.74 -0.38 -16.34
C ALA A 116 5.81 0.69 -16.51
N ALA A 117 6.59 0.97 -15.47
CA ALA A 117 7.71 1.92 -15.54
C ALA A 117 8.79 1.46 -16.51
N GLY A 118 9.14 0.16 -16.49
CA GLY A 118 10.09 -0.43 -17.43
C GLY A 118 9.62 -0.35 -18.87
N ALA A 119 8.34 -0.67 -19.13
CA ALA A 119 7.75 -0.57 -20.46
C ALA A 119 7.75 0.87 -20.98
N ALA A 120 7.42 1.85 -20.12
CA ALA A 120 7.43 3.26 -20.48
C ALA A 120 8.83 3.73 -20.89
N MET A 121 9.88 3.21 -20.26
CA MET A 121 11.27 3.57 -20.60
C MET A 121 11.69 3.08 -21.98
N TYR A 122 11.08 2.03 -22.49
CA TYR A 122 11.43 1.44 -23.80
C TYR A 122 10.56 1.97 -24.95
N HIS A 123 9.57 2.80 -24.66
CA HIS A 123 8.66 3.36 -25.67
C HIS A 123 8.99 4.79 -26.10
N ILE A 124 10.12 5.29 -25.71
CA ILE A 124 10.58 6.64 -26.05
C ILE A 124 11.22 6.67 -27.44
#